data_25ef480b52438a05e8bf27c4d58d00d4
#
_entry.id   25ef480b52438a05e8bf27c4d58d00d4
#
_cell.length_a   1.000
_cell.length_b   1.000
_cell.length_c   1.000
_cell.angle_alpha   90.00
_cell.angle_beta   90.00
_cell.angle_gamma   90.00
#
_symmetry.space_group_name_H-M   'P 1'
#
loop_
_entity.id
_entity.type
_entity.pdbx_description
1 polymer ?
#
loop_
_entity_poly.entity_id
_entity_poly.type
_entity_poly.pdbx_seq_one_letter_code
_entity_poly.pdbx_strand_id
1 'polypeptide(L)'
;MRLSHYLILLYALLLNLCSVSAYAKGDDALAERIVNDHRLDEVDRMAKSVISQGLNAGSGYSQIWARDMNTFVETALEQGGAKDIREAILLFFRLQQPNGEMIDGYVLKPDFNWYDNHPYYNDAAPEHVAFKNTVETDQESSLIQIVGKYILRTGDSALLGEVIAGHTVLERINMMIDYLKRERYSERYGLLYGAMTADWGDVQPGDDFGCDMNELSTPAIDVYDNAMMIIALRYLEQVVDDKRLVGEWAKWRKQLHKNVRRHLWDAKNRKFIPHIYLDKSPLPEGFDENKIHYHGGTAVAIEAGLLSKKEIRAVNAQMLENVRLSGMPSIGLTLYPVYPDGFFHGGMGSAYVYQNGGDWTWFGARMIQQLAAHGMVAEAYDEVGPMLDRVIANKGFYEWYGKGNVPSGSGHFKGSAGTLAKAIAMLREWANNHSKKQ
;
A
#
# COMPACT_ATOMS: atom_id res chain seq x y z
N MET A 1 52.01 -18.63 25.92
CA MET A 1 50.66 -18.01 25.93
C MET A 1 50.42 -16.90 24.91
N ARG A 2 51.41 -16.13 24.43
CA ARG A 2 51.17 -15.03 23.44
C ARG A 2 51.00 -15.49 21.98
N LEU A 3 51.60 -16.61 21.56
CA LEU A 3 51.52 -17.12 20.20
C LEU A 3 50.13 -17.68 19.82
N SER A 4 49.41 -18.27 20.76
CA SER A 4 48.06 -18.86 20.52
C SER A 4 46.99 -17.80 20.31
N HIS A 5 47.12 -16.62 20.94
CA HIS A 5 46.19 -15.53 20.76
C HIS A 5 46.31 -14.85 19.39
N TYR A 6 47.53 -14.77 18.85
CA TYR A 6 47.77 -14.23 17.49
C TYR A 6 47.20 -15.17 16.41
N LEU A 7 47.32 -16.47 16.58
CA LEU A 7 46.76 -17.46 15.64
C LEU A 7 45.24 -17.47 15.64
N ILE A 8 44.58 -17.31 16.80
CA ILE A 8 43.12 -17.19 16.87
C ILE A 8 42.61 -15.92 16.26
N LEU A 9 43.26 -14.76 16.45
CA LEU A 9 42.95 -13.51 15.82
C LEU A 9 43.14 -13.54 14.30
N LEU A 10 44.22 -14.17 13.82
CA LEU A 10 44.49 -14.32 12.38
C LEU A 10 43.45 -15.23 11.71
N TYR A 11 43.05 -16.33 12.40
CA TYR A 11 42.01 -17.24 11.92
C TYR A 11 40.61 -16.57 11.88
N ALA A 12 40.27 -15.77 12.90
CA ALA A 12 39.04 -14.97 12.93
C ALA A 12 39.03 -13.86 11.83
N LEU A 13 40.20 -13.25 11.56
CA LEU A 13 40.33 -12.27 10.48
C LEU A 13 40.21 -12.91 9.08
N LEU A 14 40.81 -14.09 8.90
CA LEU A 14 40.71 -14.86 7.65
C LEU A 14 39.28 -15.38 7.42
N LEU A 15 38.57 -15.83 8.47
CA LEU A 15 37.17 -16.23 8.36
C LEU A 15 36.25 -15.05 8.03
N ASN A 16 36.53 -13.86 8.60
CA ASN A 16 35.78 -12.65 8.24
C ASN A 16 36.10 -12.20 6.79
N LEU A 17 37.35 -12.26 6.36
CA LEU A 17 37.74 -11.93 4.98
C LEU A 17 37.15 -12.95 3.97
N CYS A 18 37.11 -14.22 4.28
CA CYS A 18 36.48 -15.25 3.44
C CYS A 18 34.95 -15.07 3.38
N SER A 19 34.31 -14.74 4.51
CA SER A 19 32.86 -14.49 4.52
C SER A 19 32.49 -13.20 3.76
N VAL A 20 33.25 -12.12 3.91
CA VAL A 20 33.04 -10.88 3.14
C VAL A 20 33.27 -11.11 1.64
N SER A 21 34.30 -11.87 1.25
CA SER A 21 34.55 -12.21 -0.15
C SER A 21 33.48 -13.14 -0.75
N ALA A 22 32.92 -14.06 0.03
CA ALA A 22 31.85 -14.94 -0.41
C ALA A 22 30.52 -14.19 -0.55
N TYR A 23 30.22 -13.25 0.36
CA TYR A 23 29.06 -12.36 0.26
C TYR A 23 29.17 -11.42 -0.96
N ALA A 24 30.32 -10.79 -1.18
CA ALA A 24 30.56 -9.93 -2.33
C ALA A 24 30.37 -10.66 -3.66
N LYS A 25 30.88 -11.90 -3.79
CA LYS A 25 30.69 -12.72 -4.99
C LYS A 25 29.23 -13.14 -5.20
N GLY A 26 28.47 -13.33 -4.12
CA GLY A 26 27.04 -13.62 -4.19
C GLY A 26 26.23 -12.42 -4.69
N ASP A 27 26.56 -11.23 -4.21
CA ASP A 27 25.90 -9.99 -4.61
C ASP A 27 26.22 -9.63 -6.07
N ASP A 28 27.47 -9.83 -6.53
CA ASP A 28 27.86 -9.61 -7.94
C ASP A 28 27.07 -10.54 -8.90
N ALA A 29 26.96 -11.82 -8.57
CA ALA A 29 26.21 -12.78 -9.38
C ALA A 29 24.70 -12.46 -9.40
N LEU A 30 24.14 -12.01 -8.28
CA LEU A 30 22.76 -11.57 -8.22
C LEU A 30 22.55 -10.28 -9.05
N ALA A 31 23.44 -9.32 -8.94
CA ALA A 31 23.41 -8.10 -9.73
C ALA A 31 23.45 -8.39 -11.24
N GLU A 32 24.31 -9.31 -11.67
CA GLU A 32 24.39 -9.74 -13.07
C GLU A 32 23.07 -10.40 -13.53
N ARG A 33 22.46 -11.27 -12.72
CA ARG A 33 21.14 -11.86 -13.01
C ARG A 33 20.07 -10.78 -13.19
N ILE A 34 20.00 -9.81 -12.28
CA ILE A 34 19.03 -8.71 -12.34
C ILE A 34 19.26 -7.82 -13.57
N VAL A 35 20.51 -7.47 -13.87
CA VAL A 35 20.85 -6.64 -15.05
C VAL A 35 20.48 -7.33 -16.35
N ASN A 36 20.65 -8.65 -16.44
CA ASN A 36 20.40 -9.41 -17.67
C ASN A 36 18.96 -9.95 -17.79
N ASP A 37 18.11 -9.71 -16.82
CA ASP A 37 16.70 -10.16 -16.89
C ASP A 37 15.85 -9.19 -17.72
N HIS A 38 15.66 -9.51 -18.99
CA HIS A 38 14.89 -8.72 -19.95
C HIS A 38 13.41 -8.58 -19.58
N ARG A 39 12.86 -9.48 -18.72
CA ARG A 39 11.47 -9.37 -18.25
C ARG A 39 11.26 -8.07 -17.46
N LEU A 40 12.26 -7.63 -16.69
CA LEU A 40 12.21 -6.38 -15.94
C LEU A 40 12.05 -5.17 -16.87
N ASP A 41 12.79 -5.13 -18.00
CA ASP A 41 12.70 -4.03 -18.96
C ASP A 41 11.37 -4.05 -19.73
N GLU A 42 10.89 -5.23 -20.09
CA GLU A 42 9.63 -5.40 -20.80
C GLU A 42 8.46 -4.95 -19.93
N VAL A 43 8.40 -5.43 -18.68
CA VAL A 43 7.31 -5.11 -17.75
C VAL A 43 7.34 -3.64 -17.33
N ASP A 44 8.53 -3.04 -17.09
CA ASP A 44 8.65 -1.62 -16.82
C ASP A 44 8.14 -0.75 -17.98
N ARG A 45 8.49 -1.11 -19.20
CA ARG A 45 7.98 -0.41 -20.40
C ARG A 45 6.47 -0.54 -20.54
N MET A 46 5.91 -1.72 -20.28
CA MET A 46 4.47 -1.94 -20.28
C MET A 46 3.77 -1.12 -19.20
N ALA A 47 4.33 -1.06 -17.98
CA ALA A 47 3.80 -0.28 -16.87
C ALA A 47 3.75 1.21 -17.20
N LYS A 48 4.86 1.75 -17.71
CA LYS A 48 4.96 3.15 -18.15
C LYS A 48 3.94 3.47 -19.25
N SER A 49 3.73 2.57 -20.20
CA SER A 49 2.72 2.71 -21.25
C SER A 49 1.29 2.76 -20.70
N VAL A 50 0.97 1.98 -19.68
CA VAL A 50 -0.35 2.00 -19.03
C VAL A 50 -0.54 3.29 -18.23
N ILE A 51 0.46 3.70 -17.46
CA ILE A 51 0.39 4.89 -16.59
C ILE A 51 0.27 6.18 -17.41
N SER A 52 0.92 6.26 -18.58
CA SER A 52 0.82 7.44 -19.47
C SER A 52 -0.57 7.70 -20.06
N GLN A 53 -1.53 6.79 -19.88
CA GLN A 53 -2.89 6.92 -20.42
C GLN A 53 -3.84 7.76 -19.55
N GLY A 54 -3.35 8.42 -18.51
CA GLY A 54 -4.14 9.27 -17.61
C GLY A 54 -4.14 8.79 -16.17
N LEU A 55 -4.97 9.37 -15.31
CA LEU A 55 -4.96 9.15 -13.87
C LEU A 55 -6.08 8.24 -13.33
N ASN A 56 -7.02 7.79 -14.16
CA ASN A 56 -8.04 6.81 -13.77
C ASN A 56 -7.42 5.47 -13.40
N ALA A 57 -8.07 4.67 -12.56
CA ALA A 57 -7.50 3.44 -12.00
C ALA A 57 -7.17 2.35 -13.03
N GLY A 58 -8.00 2.22 -14.08
CA GLY A 58 -7.81 1.22 -15.13
C GLY A 58 -8.87 1.33 -16.21
N SER A 59 -8.89 0.41 -17.18
CA SER A 59 -9.82 0.45 -18.32
C SER A 59 -11.30 0.22 -17.93
N GLY A 60 -11.55 -0.35 -16.76
CA GLY A 60 -12.90 -0.53 -16.21
C GLY A 60 -13.40 0.67 -15.40
N TYR A 61 -12.58 1.70 -15.22
CA TYR A 61 -12.89 2.86 -14.37
C TYR A 61 -12.74 4.16 -15.14
N SER A 62 -13.75 5.02 -15.06
CA SER A 62 -13.63 6.44 -15.44
C SER A 62 -13.09 7.29 -14.28
N GLN A 63 -13.22 6.79 -13.07
CA GLN A 63 -12.90 7.48 -11.83
C GLN A 63 -11.39 7.59 -11.59
N ILE A 64 -10.99 8.70 -10.96
CA ILE A 64 -9.66 8.89 -10.37
C ILE A 64 -9.81 8.67 -8.87
N TRP A 65 -9.26 7.54 -8.37
CA TRP A 65 -9.30 7.15 -6.96
C TRP A 65 -8.01 7.58 -6.26
N ALA A 66 -8.11 8.11 -5.04
CA ALA A 66 -6.96 8.56 -4.26
C ALA A 66 -6.01 7.41 -3.92
N ARG A 67 -6.55 6.26 -3.49
CA ARG A 67 -5.76 5.08 -3.16
C ARG A 67 -4.97 4.59 -4.36
N ASP A 68 -5.63 4.44 -5.52
CA ASP A 68 -4.98 4.01 -6.77
C ASP A 68 -3.90 4.99 -7.20
N MET A 69 -4.23 6.29 -7.29
CA MET A 69 -3.29 7.32 -7.70
C MET A 69 -2.04 7.35 -6.80
N ASN A 70 -2.19 7.12 -5.50
CA ASN A 70 -1.07 7.04 -4.57
C ASN A 70 -0.05 5.96 -4.95
N THR A 71 -0.47 4.89 -5.61
CA THR A 71 0.39 3.75 -5.97
C THR A 71 1.25 4.00 -7.20
N PHE A 72 0.79 4.81 -8.14
CA PHE A 72 1.47 5.05 -9.42
C PHE A 72 1.93 6.51 -9.63
N VAL A 73 1.63 7.42 -8.70
CA VAL A 73 1.97 8.85 -8.83
C VAL A 73 3.46 9.10 -9.06
N GLU A 74 4.35 8.34 -8.41
CA GLU A 74 5.80 8.50 -8.58
C GLU A 74 6.22 8.17 -10.01
N THR A 75 5.74 7.07 -10.59
CA THR A 75 6.01 6.69 -11.98
C THR A 75 5.39 7.68 -12.97
N ALA A 76 4.19 8.20 -12.69
CA ALA A 76 3.57 9.24 -13.53
C ALA A 76 4.37 10.55 -13.51
N LEU A 77 4.91 10.94 -12.36
CA LEU A 77 5.81 12.11 -12.23
C LEU A 77 7.10 11.93 -13.02
N GLU A 78 7.68 10.73 -13.03
CA GLU A 78 8.88 10.40 -13.84
C GLU A 78 8.64 10.55 -15.34
N GLN A 79 7.42 10.37 -15.78
CA GLN A 79 7.00 10.53 -17.18
C GLN A 79 6.57 11.95 -17.55
N GLY A 80 6.76 12.94 -16.66
CA GLY A 80 6.41 14.33 -16.93
C GLY A 80 4.97 14.72 -16.57
N GLY A 81 4.23 13.87 -15.87
CA GLY A 81 2.83 14.09 -15.48
C GLY A 81 2.60 15.12 -14.35
N ALA A 82 3.61 15.93 -13.99
CA ALA A 82 3.53 16.84 -12.85
C ALA A 82 2.36 17.81 -12.91
N LYS A 83 2.04 18.35 -14.09
CA LYS A 83 0.91 19.27 -14.26
C LYS A 83 -0.42 18.58 -13.97
N ASP A 84 -0.66 17.42 -14.55
CA ASP A 84 -1.93 16.71 -14.42
C ASP A 84 -2.13 16.20 -12.99
N ILE A 85 -1.05 15.76 -12.34
CA ILE A 85 -1.05 15.33 -10.93
C ILE A 85 -1.37 16.52 -10.01
N ARG A 86 -0.76 17.71 -10.27
CA ARG A 86 -1.06 18.92 -9.50
C ARG A 86 -2.54 19.31 -9.60
N GLU A 87 -3.08 19.29 -10.80
CA GLU A 87 -4.51 19.59 -11.01
C GLU A 87 -5.42 18.55 -10.34
N ALA A 88 -5.07 17.28 -10.40
CA ALA A 88 -5.80 16.23 -9.71
C ALA A 88 -5.80 16.43 -8.19
N ILE A 89 -4.65 16.76 -7.60
CA ILE A 89 -4.53 17.08 -6.16
C ILE A 89 -5.45 18.26 -5.80
N LEU A 90 -5.40 19.36 -6.56
CA LEU A 90 -6.24 20.54 -6.31
C LEU A 90 -7.73 20.20 -6.45
N LEU A 91 -8.08 19.32 -7.38
CA LEU A 91 -9.46 18.89 -7.57
C LEU A 91 -9.97 18.05 -6.42
N PHE A 92 -9.17 17.12 -5.85
CA PHE A 92 -9.51 16.44 -4.62
C PHE A 92 -9.84 17.45 -3.50
N PHE A 93 -9.01 18.49 -3.31
CA PHE A 93 -9.27 19.51 -2.30
C PHE A 93 -10.48 20.41 -2.61
N ARG A 94 -10.81 20.67 -3.89
CA ARG A 94 -12.05 21.36 -4.26
C ARG A 94 -13.30 20.53 -3.92
N LEU A 95 -13.17 19.22 -3.90
CA LEU A 95 -14.26 18.28 -3.60
C LEU A 95 -14.31 17.85 -2.13
N GLN A 96 -13.35 18.25 -1.30
CA GLN A 96 -13.34 18.00 0.14
C GLN A 96 -14.60 18.54 0.80
N GLN A 97 -15.19 17.76 1.72
CA GLN A 97 -16.39 18.14 2.43
C GLN A 97 -16.11 19.23 3.49
N PRO A 98 -17.11 20.06 3.84
CA PRO A 98 -16.93 21.14 4.81
C PRO A 98 -16.49 20.69 6.23
N ASN A 99 -16.83 19.44 6.62
CA ASN A 99 -16.42 18.84 7.89
C ASN A 99 -14.97 18.35 7.90
N GLY A 100 -14.27 18.45 6.77
CA GLY A 100 -12.88 18.00 6.60
C GLY A 100 -12.74 16.62 5.98
N GLU A 101 -13.82 15.86 5.83
CA GLU A 101 -13.82 14.54 5.20
C GLU A 101 -13.30 14.62 3.77
N MET A 102 -12.45 13.68 3.40
CA MET A 102 -11.93 13.56 2.04
C MET A 102 -12.73 12.54 1.26
N ILE A 103 -12.99 12.86 -0.01
CA ILE A 103 -13.58 11.92 -0.97
C ILE A 103 -12.60 10.80 -1.32
N ASP A 104 -13.14 9.67 -1.73
CA ASP A 104 -12.37 8.53 -2.22
C ASP A 104 -11.88 8.76 -3.66
N GLY A 105 -12.78 9.23 -4.51
CA GLY A 105 -12.49 9.51 -5.90
C GLY A 105 -13.47 10.47 -6.53
N TYR A 106 -13.22 10.79 -7.79
CA TYR A 106 -14.08 11.68 -8.58
C TYR A 106 -14.10 11.30 -10.06
N VAL A 107 -15.12 11.82 -10.76
CA VAL A 107 -15.30 11.68 -12.21
C VAL A 107 -15.94 12.94 -12.77
N LEU A 108 -15.82 13.18 -14.10
CA LEU A 108 -16.61 14.19 -14.79
C LEU A 108 -18.10 13.81 -14.80
N LYS A 109 -19.00 14.76 -14.63
CA LYS A 109 -20.45 14.51 -14.61
C LYS A 109 -20.99 13.69 -15.79
N PRO A 110 -20.53 13.89 -17.05
CA PRO A 110 -20.98 13.06 -18.17
C PRO A 110 -20.58 11.58 -18.06
N ASP A 111 -19.49 11.28 -17.32
CA ASP A 111 -18.96 9.92 -17.14
C ASP A 111 -19.47 9.27 -15.86
N PHE A 112 -20.33 9.96 -15.09
CA PHE A 112 -20.96 9.42 -13.89
C PHE A 112 -21.86 8.25 -14.26
N ASN A 113 -21.71 7.16 -13.53
CA ASN A 113 -22.56 6.00 -13.65
C ASN A 113 -23.15 5.63 -12.28
N TRP A 114 -24.26 4.93 -12.28
CA TRP A 114 -25.07 4.61 -11.09
C TRP A 114 -24.45 3.57 -10.15
N TYR A 115 -23.29 3.01 -10.49
CA TYR A 115 -22.53 2.12 -9.59
C TYR A 115 -21.97 2.86 -8.38
N ASP A 116 -21.84 4.18 -8.52
CA ASP A 116 -21.26 5.02 -7.49
C ASP A 116 -22.38 5.47 -6.54
N ASN A 117 -22.57 4.73 -5.45
CA ASN A 117 -23.48 5.11 -4.39
C ASN A 117 -22.96 6.34 -3.65
N HIS A 118 -23.87 7.20 -3.18
CA HIS A 118 -23.57 8.42 -2.43
C HIS A 118 -22.67 9.41 -3.17
N PRO A 119 -23.18 10.00 -4.29
CA PRO A 119 -22.46 11.05 -4.98
C PRO A 119 -22.38 12.32 -4.14
N TYR A 120 -21.20 12.93 -4.10
CA TYR A 120 -20.95 14.23 -3.49
C TYR A 120 -20.80 15.28 -4.58
N TYR A 121 -21.37 16.47 -4.33
CA TYR A 121 -21.27 17.63 -5.21
C TYR A 121 -20.68 18.79 -4.45
N ASN A 122 -19.85 19.60 -5.11
CA ASN A 122 -19.26 20.79 -4.52
C ASN A 122 -19.19 21.91 -5.56
N ASP A 123 -19.63 23.11 -5.19
CA ASP A 123 -19.63 24.28 -6.06
C ASP A 123 -18.22 24.72 -6.48
N ALA A 124 -17.18 24.33 -5.74
CA ALA A 124 -15.80 24.57 -6.12
C ALA A 124 -15.30 23.67 -7.27
N ALA A 125 -16.08 22.65 -7.66
CA ALA A 125 -15.80 21.75 -8.78
C ALA A 125 -17.11 21.33 -9.49
N PRO A 126 -17.86 22.27 -10.09
CA PRO A 126 -19.23 22.05 -10.58
C PRO A 126 -19.34 21.03 -11.72
N GLU A 127 -18.26 20.74 -12.43
CA GLU A 127 -18.20 19.78 -13.54
C GLU A 127 -17.98 18.33 -13.07
N HIS A 128 -17.73 18.11 -11.77
CA HIS A 128 -17.35 16.81 -11.25
C HIS A 128 -18.37 16.25 -10.27
N VAL A 129 -18.34 14.93 -10.14
CA VAL A 129 -19.04 14.16 -9.11
C VAL A 129 -17.98 13.41 -8.32
N ALA A 130 -18.08 13.46 -7.01
CA ALA A 130 -17.18 12.75 -6.09
C ALA A 130 -17.89 11.59 -5.40
N PHE A 131 -17.11 10.67 -4.89
CA PHE A 131 -17.57 9.46 -4.19
C PHE A 131 -16.86 9.33 -2.87
N LYS A 132 -17.50 8.67 -1.92
CA LYS A 132 -16.90 8.29 -0.64
C LYS A 132 -17.26 6.86 -0.31
N ASN A 133 -16.25 6.01 -0.20
CA ASN A 133 -16.34 4.74 0.49
C ASN A 133 -16.17 5.03 1.98
N THR A 134 -17.16 4.71 2.81
CA THR A 134 -17.15 5.06 4.21
C THR A 134 -16.67 3.93 5.13
N VAL A 135 -16.49 2.71 4.62
CA VAL A 135 -15.96 1.57 5.40
C VAL A 135 -14.46 1.69 5.64
N GLU A 136 -13.75 2.44 4.80
CA GLU A 136 -12.31 2.67 4.88
C GLU A 136 -11.98 4.02 5.52
N THR A 137 -10.74 4.16 5.97
CA THR A 137 -10.18 5.39 6.55
C THR A 137 -8.85 5.79 5.91
N ASP A 138 -8.58 5.30 4.71
CA ASP A 138 -7.29 5.51 4.03
C ASP A 138 -7.31 6.61 2.95
N GLN A 139 -8.45 7.21 2.63
CA GLN A 139 -8.55 8.26 1.60
C GLN A 139 -7.75 9.50 1.98
N GLU A 140 -7.89 9.96 3.22
CA GLU A 140 -7.16 11.10 3.76
C GLU A 140 -5.65 10.82 3.76
N SER A 141 -5.25 9.65 4.22
CA SER A 141 -3.83 9.25 4.26
C SER A 141 -3.25 9.04 2.87
N SER A 142 -4.03 8.53 1.92
CA SER A 142 -3.62 8.36 0.52
C SER A 142 -3.37 9.70 -0.16
N LEU A 143 -4.29 10.67 -0.01
CA LEU A 143 -4.11 12.01 -0.59
C LEU A 143 -2.92 12.74 0.02
N ILE A 144 -2.72 12.66 1.34
CA ILE A 144 -1.54 13.23 2.01
C ILE A 144 -0.25 12.63 1.44
N GLN A 145 -0.21 11.31 1.21
CA GLN A 145 0.95 10.66 0.60
C GLN A 145 1.18 11.14 -0.84
N ILE A 146 0.13 11.33 -1.64
CA ILE A 146 0.24 11.88 -2.99
C ILE A 146 0.85 13.28 -2.97
N VAL A 147 0.36 14.16 -2.08
CA VAL A 147 0.90 15.53 -1.89
C VAL A 147 2.38 15.47 -1.52
N GLY A 148 2.74 14.63 -0.56
CA GLY A 148 4.13 14.46 -0.15
C GLY A 148 5.05 13.96 -1.26
N LYS A 149 4.65 12.92 -1.99
CA LYS A 149 5.38 12.39 -3.14
C LYS A 149 5.54 13.42 -4.25
N TYR A 150 4.45 14.16 -4.54
CA TYR A 150 4.47 15.23 -5.54
C TYR A 150 5.51 16.31 -5.17
N ILE A 151 5.45 16.85 -3.95
CA ILE A 151 6.36 17.91 -3.51
C ILE A 151 7.81 17.42 -3.48
N LEU A 152 8.07 16.23 -2.95
CA LEU A 152 9.42 15.65 -2.91
C LEU A 152 10.03 15.45 -4.30
N ARG A 153 9.19 15.12 -5.30
CA ARG A 153 9.66 14.87 -6.67
C ARG A 153 9.82 16.14 -7.49
N THR A 154 8.94 17.12 -7.29
CA THR A 154 8.89 18.35 -8.12
C THR A 154 9.55 19.56 -7.46
N GLY A 155 9.68 19.58 -6.14
CA GLY A 155 10.08 20.75 -5.37
C GLY A 155 8.99 21.82 -5.23
N ASP A 156 7.76 21.59 -5.74
CA ASP A 156 6.66 22.55 -5.71
C ASP A 156 5.98 22.61 -4.33
N SER A 157 6.66 23.17 -3.35
CA SER A 157 6.10 23.43 -2.02
C SER A 157 5.03 24.53 -2.03
N ALA A 158 4.96 25.37 -3.09
CA ALA A 158 3.94 26.39 -3.24
C ALA A 158 2.52 25.81 -3.30
N LEU A 159 2.37 24.55 -3.71
CA LEU A 159 1.11 23.81 -3.65
C LEU A 159 0.42 23.92 -2.28
N LEU A 160 1.18 23.85 -1.18
CA LEU A 160 0.63 23.92 0.18
C LEU A 160 -0.03 25.26 0.53
N GLY A 161 0.38 26.33 -0.16
CA GLY A 161 -0.17 27.68 -0.02
C GLY A 161 -1.35 28.01 -0.96
N GLU A 162 -1.69 27.12 -1.89
CA GLU A 162 -2.83 27.34 -2.80
C GLU A 162 -4.15 27.43 -2.00
N VAL A 163 -4.94 28.48 -2.29
CA VAL A 163 -6.19 28.77 -1.58
C VAL A 163 -7.38 28.20 -2.37
N ILE A 164 -8.15 27.36 -1.72
CA ILE A 164 -9.37 26.75 -2.26
C ILE A 164 -10.52 27.06 -1.30
N ALA A 165 -11.54 27.78 -1.77
CA ALA A 165 -12.71 28.15 -0.97
C ALA A 165 -12.35 28.69 0.42
N GLY A 166 -11.37 29.62 0.47
CA GLY A 166 -10.96 30.33 1.69
C GLY A 166 -9.94 29.62 2.57
N HIS A 167 -9.51 28.40 2.26
CA HIS A 167 -8.50 27.67 3.02
C HIS A 167 -7.33 27.25 2.11
N THR A 168 -6.11 27.33 2.64
CA THR A 168 -4.94 26.78 1.96
C THR A 168 -4.99 25.26 1.91
N VAL A 169 -4.25 24.65 0.98
CA VAL A 169 -4.09 23.20 0.93
C VAL A 169 -3.56 22.64 2.25
N LEU A 170 -2.64 23.32 2.89
CA LEU A 170 -2.13 22.93 4.23
C LEU A 170 -3.22 22.95 5.30
N GLU A 171 -4.07 23.98 5.32
CA GLU A 171 -5.22 24.03 6.25
C GLU A 171 -6.22 22.91 5.94
N ARG A 172 -6.47 22.58 4.68
CA ARG A 172 -7.33 21.48 4.28
C ARG A 172 -6.78 20.12 4.67
N ILE A 173 -5.46 19.93 4.63
CA ILE A 173 -4.79 18.74 5.18
C ILE A 173 -5.03 18.64 6.70
N ASN A 174 -4.93 19.76 7.44
CA ASN A 174 -5.25 19.75 8.87
C ASN A 174 -6.73 19.41 9.12
N MET A 175 -7.66 19.92 8.29
CA MET A 175 -9.08 19.58 8.39
C MET A 175 -9.32 18.07 8.20
N MET A 176 -8.60 17.41 7.29
CA MET A 176 -8.67 15.94 7.13
C MET A 176 -8.20 15.21 8.40
N ILE A 177 -7.07 15.64 8.96
CA ILE A 177 -6.50 15.05 10.18
C ILE A 177 -7.46 15.23 11.36
N ASP A 178 -8.07 16.41 11.49
CA ASP A 178 -9.04 16.71 12.55
C ASP A 178 -10.34 15.92 12.36
N TYR A 179 -10.80 15.72 11.11
CA TYR A 179 -11.92 14.84 10.80
C TYR A 179 -11.64 13.41 11.28
N LEU A 180 -10.50 12.83 10.91
CA LEU A 180 -10.14 11.47 11.34
C LEU A 180 -10.07 11.34 12.86
N LYS A 181 -9.50 12.32 13.55
CA LYS A 181 -9.42 12.30 15.02
C LYS A 181 -10.77 12.42 15.69
N ARG A 182 -11.72 13.12 15.09
CA ARG A 182 -13.05 13.33 15.64
C ARG A 182 -14.01 12.16 15.33
N GLU A 183 -13.93 11.64 14.08
CA GLU A 183 -14.94 10.69 13.58
C GLU A 183 -14.45 9.24 13.47
N ARG A 184 -13.13 9.03 13.36
CA ARG A 184 -12.53 7.73 13.04
C ARG A 184 -11.39 7.34 13.99
N TYR A 185 -11.42 7.80 15.23
CA TYR A 185 -10.37 7.53 16.20
C TYR A 185 -10.91 6.94 17.49
N SER A 186 -10.38 5.80 17.88
CA SER A 186 -10.70 5.16 19.15
C SER A 186 -9.77 5.67 20.26
N GLU A 187 -10.27 6.51 21.16
CA GLU A 187 -9.51 6.98 22.32
C GLU A 187 -9.01 5.83 23.22
N ARG A 188 -9.80 4.75 23.30
CA ARG A 188 -9.44 3.56 24.10
C ARG A 188 -8.16 2.89 23.61
N TYR A 189 -7.96 2.79 22.31
CA TYR A 189 -6.81 2.14 21.69
C TYR A 189 -5.78 3.14 21.18
N GLY A 190 -6.17 4.38 20.97
CA GLY A 190 -5.34 5.42 20.38
C GLY A 190 -4.98 5.11 18.92
N LEU A 191 -5.95 4.57 18.15
CA LEU A 191 -5.82 4.10 16.77
C LEU A 191 -7.03 4.52 15.95
N LEU A 192 -6.84 4.66 14.64
CA LEU A 192 -7.90 4.84 13.66
C LEU A 192 -8.70 3.55 13.49
N TYR A 193 -9.97 3.68 13.14
CA TYR A 193 -10.85 2.58 12.82
C TYR A 193 -11.69 2.86 11.57
N GLY A 194 -11.98 1.80 10.82
CA GLY A 194 -12.97 1.73 9.76
C GLY A 194 -14.07 0.73 10.10
N ALA A 195 -14.64 0.11 9.09
CA ALA A 195 -15.47 -1.09 9.25
C ALA A 195 -14.61 -2.35 9.15
N MET A 196 -15.15 -3.50 9.58
CA MET A 196 -14.56 -4.81 9.30
C MET A 196 -14.59 -5.08 7.81
N THR A 197 -13.43 -5.33 7.23
CA THR A 197 -13.22 -5.67 5.82
C THR A 197 -12.21 -6.80 5.68
N ALA A 198 -11.88 -7.21 4.46
CA ALA A 198 -10.84 -8.20 4.21
C ALA A 198 -9.49 -7.50 3.98
N ASP A 199 -8.65 -7.43 5.01
CA ASP A 199 -7.35 -6.75 4.99
C ASP A 199 -7.52 -5.25 4.69
N TRP A 200 -6.98 -4.76 3.58
CA TRP A 200 -7.11 -3.40 3.06
C TRP A 200 -8.40 -3.19 2.23
N GLY A 201 -9.35 -4.08 2.40
CA GLY A 201 -10.54 -4.16 1.55
C GLY A 201 -11.52 -3.02 1.73
N ASP A 202 -12.35 -2.83 0.74
CA ASP A 202 -13.39 -1.80 0.65
C ASP A 202 -14.81 -2.37 0.71
N VAL A 203 -14.96 -3.66 1.05
CA VAL A 203 -16.22 -4.37 1.16
C VAL A 203 -16.36 -4.96 2.56
N GLN A 204 -17.46 -4.63 3.24
CA GLN A 204 -17.83 -5.20 4.55
C GLN A 204 -18.78 -6.40 4.40
N PRO A 205 -18.93 -7.27 5.43
CA PRO A 205 -19.93 -8.33 5.41
C PRO A 205 -21.36 -7.78 5.49
N GLY A 206 -22.31 -8.48 4.87
CA GLY A 206 -23.75 -8.31 5.13
C GLY A 206 -24.46 -7.17 4.41
N ASP A 207 -23.81 -6.50 3.45
CA ASP A 207 -24.40 -5.47 2.60
C ASP A 207 -24.20 -5.82 1.12
N ASP A 208 -25.20 -5.54 0.28
CA ASP A 208 -25.13 -5.85 -1.16
C ASP A 208 -23.99 -5.09 -1.87
N PHE A 209 -23.71 -3.85 -1.47
CA PHE A 209 -22.59 -3.05 -1.99
C PHE A 209 -21.35 -3.14 -1.12
N GLY A 210 -21.52 -3.20 0.20
CA GLY A 210 -20.45 -3.38 1.16
C GLY A 210 -19.57 -2.17 1.41
N CYS A 211 -19.78 -1.04 0.72
CA CYS A 211 -18.87 0.11 0.75
C CYS A 211 -19.28 1.25 1.71
N ASP A 212 -20.47 1.19 2.29
CA ASP A 212 -20.98 2.24 3.17
C ASP A 212 -21.17 1.76 4.61
N MET A 213 -20.62 2.50 5.56
CA MET A 213 -20.93 2.28 6.97
C MET A 213 -22.39 2.66 7.26
N ASN A 214 -23.08 1.73 7.87
CA ASN A 214 -24.48 1.86 8.28
C ASN A 214 -24.68 1.22 9.66
N GLU A 215 -25.92 1.10 10.10
CA GLU A 215 -26.29 0.52 11.42
C GLU A 215 -25.90 -0.97 11.57
N LEU A 216 -25.63 -1.67 10.46
CA LEU A 216 -25.22 -3.07 10.45
C LEU A 216 -23.70 -3.23 10.39
N SER A 217 -22.97 -2.16 10.12
CA SER A 217 -21.53 -2.18 10.05
C SER A 217 -20.90 -2.51 11.39
N THR A 218 -19.79 -3.23 11.34
CA THR A 218 -18.99 -3.55 12.53
C THR A 218 -17.73 -2.69 12.54
N PRO A 219 -17.65 -1.66 13.40
CA PRO A 219 -16.45 -0.85 13.52
C PRO A 219 -15.25 -1.69 14.00
N ALA A 220 -14.16 -1.60 13.29
CA ALA A 220 -12.95 -2.38 13.55
C ALA A 220 -11.68 -1.57 13.32
N ILE A 221 -10.66 -1.87 14.10
CA ILE A 221 -9.31 -1.35 13.94
C ILE A 221 -8.47 -2.42 13.26
N ASP A 222 -7.79 -2.06 12.21
CA ASP A 222 -6.84 -2.90 11.48
C ASP A 222 -5.44 -2.26 11.40
N VAL A 223 -4.49 -2.99 10.83
CA VAL A 223 -3.12 -2.51 10.68
C VAL A 223 -2.98 -1.60 9.47
N TYR A 224 -3.76 -1.82 8.41
CA TYR A 224 -3.62 -1.11 7.13
C TYR A 224 -3.90 0.38 7.27
N ASP A 225 -5.07 0.78 7.76
CA ASP A 225 -5.47 2.17 7.95
C ASP A 225 -4.45 2.95 8.80
N ASN A 226 -4.02 2.34 9.90
CA ASN A 226 -3.06 2.96 10.82
C ASN A 226 -1.66 3.06 10.22
N ALA A 227 -1.20 2.08 9.46
CA ALA A 227 0.07 2.11 8.76
C ALA A 227 0.08 3.16 7.63
N MET A 228 -1.02 3.28 6.87
CA MET A 228 -1.20 4.31 5.86
C MET A 228 -1.09 5.72 6.45
N MET A 229 -1.70 5.97 7.62
CA MET A 229 -1.58 7.26 8.30
C MET A 229 -0.17 7.51 8.85
N ILE A 230 0.52 6.51 9.38
CA ILE A 230 1.93 6.63 9.81
C ILE A 230 2.82 7.08 8.65
N ILE A 231 2.61 6.51 7.45
CA ILE A 231 3.34 6.88 6.24
C ILE A 231 2.98 8.31 5.82
N ALA A 232 1.70 8.68 5.82
CA ALA A 232 1.21 10.01 5.48
C ALA A 232 1.84 11.10 6.36
N LEU A 233 1.83 10.91 7.69
CA LEU A 233 2.44 11.83 8.64
C LEU A 233 3.95 11.97 8.41
N ARG A 234 4.65 10.88 8.05
CA ARG A 234 6.07 10.92 7.69
C ARG A 234 6.35 11.77 6.45
N TYR A 235 5.45 11.75 5.45
CA TYR A 235 5.56 12.63 4.29
C TYR A 235 5.37 14.10 4.69
N LEU A 236 4.36 14.42 5.51
CA LEU A 236 4.15 15.80 6.00
C LEU A 236 5.37 16.33 6.77
N GLU A 237 5.98 15.51 7.61
CA GLU A 237 7.20 15.86 8.34
C GLU A 237 8.38 16.24 7.41
N GLN A 238 8.37 15.79 6.16
CA GLN A 238 9.43 16.05 5.17
C GLN A 238 9.15 17.28 4.30
N VAL A 239 7.89 17.63 4.07
CA VAL A 239 7.52 18.64 3.07
C VAL A 239 6.93 19.92 3.65
N VAL A 240 6.67 19.97 4.96
CA VAL A 240 6.09 21.13 5.65
C VAL A 240 7.12 21.79 6.56
N ASP A 241 7.27 23.11 6.42
CA ASP A 241 8.25 23.89 7.20
C ASP A 241 7.73 24.39 8.57
N ASP A 242 6.41 24.29 8.84
CA ASP A 242 5.83 24.70 10.13
C ASP A 242 6.24 23.73 11.24
N LYS A 243 7.24 24.15 12.03
CA LYS A 243 7.82 23.32 13.11
C LYS A 243 6.81 22.91 14.19
N ARG A 244 5.76 23.71 14.42
CA ARG A 244 4.73 23.40 15.41
C ARG A 244 3.87 22.23 14.88
N LEU A 245 3.35 22.34 13.66
CA LEU A 245 2.57 21.28 13.02
C LEU A 245 3.39 19.99 12.87
N VAL A 246 4.61 20.09 12.36
CA VAL A 246 5.53 18.95 12.23
C VAL A 246 5.77 18.27 13.57
N GLY A 247 5.93 19.05 14.66
CA GLY A 247 6.09 18.49 16.00
C GLY A 247 4.85 17.76 16.52
N GLU A 248 3.66 18.28 16.25
CA GLU A 248 2.37 17.64 16.58
C GLU A 248 2.16 16.34 15.81
N TRP A 249 2.41 16.33 14.50
CA TRP A 249 2.30 15.16 13.65
C TRP A 249 3.33 14.08 14.01
N ALA A 250 4.57 14.46 14.26
CA ALA A 250 5.61 13.52 14.70
C ALA A 250 5.26 12.85 16.05
N LYS A 251 4.63 13.59 16.97
CA LYS A 251 4.13 13.03 18.24
C LYS A 251 3.01 12.02 17.98
N TRP A 252 2.04 12.39 17.16
CA TRP A 252 0.91 11.49 16.83
C TRP A 252 1.37 10.25 16.08
N ARG A 253 2.25 10.40 15.08
CA ARG A 253 2.86 9.28 14.36
C ARG A 253 3.55 8.28 15.29
N LYS A 254 4.35 8.78 16.25
CA LYS A 254 5.02 7.95 17.26
C LYS A 254 4.01 7.23 18.15
N GLN A 255 2.91 7.88 18.48
CA GLN A 255 1.83 7.26 19.27
C GLN A 255 1.11 6.16 18.49
N LEU A 256 0.71 6.42 17.23
CA LEU A 256 0.13 5.40 16.36
C LEU A 256 1.07 4.20 16.24
N HIS A 257 2.34 4.42 15.92
CA HIS A 257 3.35 3.36 15.81
C HIS A 257 3.42 2.51 17.10
N LYS A 258 3.49 3.15 18.26
CA LYS A 258 3.52 2.46 19.56
C LYS A 258 2.26 1.63 19.78
N ASN A 259 1.09 2.20 19.46
CA ASN A 259 -0.20 1.58 19.73
C ASN A 259 -0.49 0.42 18.76
N VAL A 260 -0.13 0.53 17.47
CA VAL A 260 -0.17 -0.59 16.51
C VAL A 260 0.66 -1.75 17.02
N ARG A 261 1.91 -1.50 17.42
CA ARG A 261 2.79 -2.54 17.98
C ARG A 261 2.23 -3.17 19.26
N ARG A 262 1.57 -2.39 20.09
CA ARG A 262 1.02 -2.84 21.38
C ARG A 262 -0.26 -3.66 21.20
N HIS A 263 -1.15 -3.25 20.31
CA HIS A 263 -2.50 -3.76 20.25
C HIS A 263 -2.76 -4.73 19.10
N LEU A 264 -2.03 -4.57 17.97
CA LEU A 264 -2.25 -5.38 16.76
C LEU A 264 -1.14 -6.40 16.51
N TRP A 265 0.09 -6.20 17.02
CA TRP A 265 1.19 -7.14 16.78
C TRP A 265 1.15 -8.33 17.73
N ASP A 266 0.89 -9.51 17.20
CA ASP A 266 1.05 -10.78 17.90
C ASP A 266 2.51 -11.27 17.79
N ALA A 267 3.29 -10.98 18.80
CA ALA A 267 4.72 -11.36 18.84
C ALA A 267 4.94 -12.88 18.90
N LYS A 268 3.97 -13.65 19.42
CA LYS A 268 4.07 -15.11 19.52
C LYS A 268 3.94 -15.76 18.14
N ASN A 269 2.94 -15.30 17.36
CA ASN A 269 2.66 -15.83 16.04
C ASN A 269 3.35 -15.03 14.92
N ARG A 270 4.03 -13.92 15.27
CA ARG A 270 4.79 -13.05 14.35
C ARG A 270 3.93 -12.53 13.20
N LYS A 271 2.76 -12.02 13.54
CA LYS A 271 1.80 -11.47 12.58
C LYS A 271 1.03 -10.32 13.22
N PHE A 272 0.35 -9.52 12.40
CA PHE A 272 -0.72 -8.67 12.90
C PHE A 272 -2.00 -9.48 13.08
N ILE A 273 -2.75 -9.21 14.14
CA ILE A 273 -4.13 -9.73 14.26
C ILE A 273 -4.99 -8.98 13.22
N PRO A 274 -5.99 -9.66 12.62
CA PRO A 274 -6.84 -9.02 11.62
C PRO A 274 -7.55 -7.78 12.16
N HIS A 275 -8.33 -7.91 13.22
CA HIS A 275 -9.14 -6.81 13.74
C HIS A 275 -9.14 -6.72 15.26
N ILE A 276 -9.36 -5.50 15.75
CA ILE A 276 -9.90 -5.22 17.08
C ILE A 276 -11.30 -4.65 16.86
N TYR A 277 -12.30 -5.41 17.18
CA TYR A 277 -13.68 -4.95 17.10
C TYR A 277 -13.99 -3.96 18.22
N LEU A 278 -14.60 -2.82 17.87
CA LEU A 278 -15.03 -1.83 18.85
C LEU A 278 -16.35 -2.21 19.52
N ASP A 279 -17.14 -2.99 18.79
CA ASP A 279 -18.41 -3.57 19.22
C ASP A 279 -18.34 -5.10 19.11
N LYS A 280 -19.47 -5.74 18.86
CA LYS A 280 -19.56 -7.19 18.72
C LYS A 280 -18.96 -7.65 17.39
N SER A 281 -18.17 -8.71 17.43
CA SER A 281 -17.64 -9.36 16.22
C SER A 281 -18.77 -9.88 15.32
N PRO A 282 -18.70 -9.69 14.00
CA PRO A 282 -19.68 -10.21 13.04
C PRO A 282 -19.43 -11.68 12.68
N LEU A 283 -18.35 -12.27 13.17
CA LEU A 283 -17.91 -13.61 12.78
C LEU A 283 -18.84 -14.70 13.33
N PRO A 284 -19.02 -15.79 12.57
CA PRO A 284 -19.76 -16.96 13.06
C PRO A 284 -19.15 -17.56 14.33
N GLU A 285 -20.00 -18.14 15.17
CA GLU A 285 -19.53 -18.84 16.36
C GLU A 285 -18.52 -19.93 16.02
N GLY A 286 -17.39 -19.95 16.71
CA GLY A 286 -16.31 -20.92 16.49
C GLY A 286 -15.34 -20.56 15.36
N PHE A 287 -15.56 -19.49 14.61
CA PHE A 287 -14.57 -19.02 13.62
C PHE A 287 -13.44 -18.25 14.31
N ASP A 288 -12.23 -18.73 14.15
CA ASP A 288 -11.02 -18.13 14.73
C ASP A 288 -10.30 -17.27 13.68
N GLU A 289 -10.69 -16.00 13.60
CA GLU A 289 -10.08 -15.02 12.70
C GLU A 289 -8.58 -14.82 12.96
N ASN A 290 -8.12 -15.07 14.19
CA ASN A 290 -6.70 -14.96 14.52
C ASN A 290 -5.80 -15.99 13.81
N LYS A 291 -6.36 -16.94 13.07
CA LYS A 291 -5.59 -17.79 12.15
C LYS A 291 -5.26 -17.10 10.84
N ILE A 292 -5.99 -16.05 10.47
CA ILE A 292 -5.79 -15.36 9.20
C ILE A 292 -4.53 -14.48 9.27
N HIS A 293 -3.74 -14.51 8.22
CA HIS A 293 -2.60 -13.63 7.98
C HIS A 293 -2.98 -12.63 6.90
N TYR A 294 -2.99 -11.36 7.22
CA TYR A 294 -3.19 -10.26 6.27
C TYR A 294 -1.86 -9.91 5.61
N HIS A 295 -1.77 -10.08 4.31
CA HIS A 295 -0.55 -9.83 3.55
C HIS A 295 -0.41 -8.37 3.13
N GLY A 296 -1.48 -7.77 2.61
CA GLY A 296 -1.46 -6.38 2.13
C GLY A 296 -1.18 -5.39 3.25
N GLY A 297 -1.96 -5.44 4.33
CA GLY A 297 -1.75 -4.60 5.51
C GLY A 297 -0.38 -4.82 6.15
N THR A 298 0.15 -6.05 6.13
CA THR A 298 1.51 -6.34 6.62
C THR A 298 2.58 -5.69 5.75
N ALA A 299 2.46 -5.71 4.41
CA ALA A 299 3.41 -5.04 3.51
C ALA A 299 3.44 -3.52 3.77
N VAL A 300 2.27 -2.90 3.97
CA VAL A 300 2.15 -1.47 4.32
C VAL A 300 2.71 -1.19 5.72
N ALA A 301 2.51 -2.08 6.67
CA ALA A 301 3.08 -1.97 8.01
C ALA A 301 4.62 -2.00 8.01
N ILE A 302 5.22 -2.79 7.12
CA ILE A 302 6.68 -2.79 6.91
C ILE A 302 7.13 -1.43 6.36
N GLU A 303 6.44 -0.89 5.37
CA GLU A 303 6.71 0.44 4.81
C GLU A 303 6.58 1.54 5.88
N ALA A 304 5.63 1.42 6.79
CA ALA A 304 5.46 2.32 7.94
C ALA A 304 6.58 2.20 8.99
N GLY A 305 7.48 1.22 8.86
CA GLY A 305 8.58 0.97 9.79
C GLY A 305 8.17 0.24 11.07
N LEU A 306 7.05 -0.49 11.02
CA LEU A 306 6.49 -1.17 12.18
C LEU A 306 7.22 -2.49 12.53
N LEU A 307 8.00 -3.06 11.62
CA LEU A 307 8.68 -4.34 11.81
C LEU A 307 10.20 -4.22 11.70
N SER A 308 10.91 -4.96 12.53
CA SER A 308 12.36 -5.14 12.42
C SER A 308 12.71 -6.09 11.27
N LYS A 309 13.96 -6.02 10.77
CA LYS A 309 14.45 -6.90 9.68
C LYS A 309 14.24 -8.39 9.98
N LYS A 310 14.37 -8.81 11.26
CA LYS A 310 14.12 -10.19 11.70
C LYS A 310 12.63 -10.57 11.58
N GLU A 311 11.74 -9.65 11.95
CA GLU A 311 10.30 -9.85 11.84
C GLU A 311 9.88 -9.87 10.36
N ILE A 312 10.43 -8.99 9.52
CA ILE A 312 10.19 -8.96 8.07
C ILE A 312 10.51 -10.32 7.44
N ARG A 313 11.68 -10.90 7.75
CA ARG A 313 12.01 -12.25 7.26
C ARG A 313 11.01 -13.31 7.70
N ALA A 314 10.53 -13.23 8.94
CA ALA A 314 9.59 -14.20 9.48
C ALA A 314 8.20 -14.08 8.82
N VAL A 315 7.69 -12.87 8.62
CA VAL A 315 6.40 -12.68 7.94
C VAL A 315 6.51 -13.04 6.47
N ASN A 316 7.62 -12.72 5.79
CA ASN A 316 7.84 -13.10 4.40
C ASN A 316 7.84 -14.63 4.22
N ALA A 317 8.56 -15.35 5.07
CA ALA A 317 8.55 -16.81 5.04
C ALA A 317 7.14 -17.39 5.26
N GLN A 318 6.32 -16.79 6.14
CA GLN A 318 4.94 -17.19 6.33
C GLN A 318 4.06 -16.85 5.12
N MET A 319 4.25 -15.69 4.48
CA MET A 319 3.53 -15.32 3.26
C MET A 319 3.80 -16.31 2.13
N LEU A 320 5.05 -16.71 1.92
CA LEU A 320 5.42 -17.73 0.94
C LEU A 320 4.80 -19.11 1.25
N GLU A 321 4.77 -19.50 2.52
CA GLU A 321 4.09 -20.73 2.91
C GLU A 321 2.57 -20.65 2.67
N ASN A 322 1.95 -19.49 2.93
CA ASN A 322 0.54 -19.26 2.63
C ASN A 322 0.25 -19.34 1.12
N VAL A 323 1.13 -18.78 0.28
CA VAL A 323 1.06 -18.92 -1.19
C VAL A 323 1.09 -20.40 -1.59
N ARG A 324 2.05 -21.17 -1.04
CA ARG A 324 2.16 -22.60 -1.30
C ARG A 324 0.91 -23.38 -0.86
N LEU A 325 0.37 -23.10 0.33
CA LEU A 325 -0.80 -23.79 0.89
C LEU A 325 -2.10 -23.43 0.15
N SER A 326 -2.26 -22.18 -0.25
CA SER A 326 -3.45 -21.71 -0.98
C SER A 326 -3.47 -22.15 -2.45
N GLY A 327 -2.29 -22.42 -3.02
CA GLY A 327 -2.12 -22.64 -4.46
C GLY A 327 -2.30 -21.38 -5.30
N MET A 328 -2.20 -20.18 -4.68
CA MET A 328 -2.20 -18.93 -5.40
C MET A 328 -0.83 -18.67 -6.06
N PRO A 329 -0.79 -17.88 -7.15
CA PRO A 329 0.41 -17.82 -7.99
C PRO A 329 1.55 -16.97 -7.44
N SER A 330 1.28 -15.98 -6.57
CA SER A 330 2.33 -15.07 -6.09
C SER A 330 2.09 -14.55 -4.67
N ILE A 331 3.09 -13.83 -4.15
CA ILE A 331 3.02 -13.15 -2.85
C ILE A 331 1.97 -12.01 -2.81
N GLY A 332 1.33 -11.72 -3.94
CA GLY A 332 0.17 -10.84 -4.01
C GLY A 332 -1.12 -11.42 -3.42
N LEU A 333 -1.13 -12.68 -2.99
CA LEU A 333 -2.21 -13.25 -2.17
C LEU A 333 -2.55 -12.29 -1.02
N THR A 334 -3.83 -11.86 -0.94
CA THR A 334 -4.24 -10.83 0.04
C THR A 334 -4.20 -11.33 1.47
N LEU A 335 -4.76 -12.53 1.70
CA LEU A 335 -4.85 -13.13 3.04
C LEU A 335 -4.95 -14.66 2.97
N TYR A 336 -4.57 -15.32 4.08
CA TYR A 336 -4.73 -16.77 4.23
C TYR A 336 -4.72 -17.18 5.71
N PRO A 337 -5.57 -18.14 6.15
CA PRO A 337 -6.70 -18.73 5.41
C PRO A 337 -7.74 -17.68 5.01
N VAL A 338 -8.56 -18.00 4.01
CA VAL A 338 -9.61 -17.10 3.52
C VAL A 338 -10.85 -17.13 4.41
N TYR A 339 -11.67 -16.08 4.37
CA TYR A 339 -13.00 -16.10 4.99
C TYR A 339 -13.91 -17.09 4.27
N PRO A 340 -14.88 -17.68 4.97
CA PRO A 340 -15.79 -18.66 4.38
C PRO A 340 -16.60 -18.12 3.20
N ASP A 341 -16.97 -19.00 2.27
CA ASP A 341 -17.90 -18.64 1.20
C ASP A 341 -19.20 -18.07 1.79
N GLY A 342 -19.69 -16.98 1.20
CA GLY A 342 -20.90 -16.29 1.61
C GLY A 342 -20.75 -15.40 2.86
N PHE A 343 -19.56 -15.26 3.44
CA PHE A 343 -19.32 -14.31 4.53
C PHE A 343 -19.39 -12.85 4.05
N PHE A 344 -18.75 -12.56 2.93
CA PHE A 344 -18.94 -11.33 2.18
C PHE A 344 -19.98 -11.53 1.09
N HIS A 345 -20.58 -10.44 0.60
CA HIS A 345 -21.57 -10.47 -0.47
C HIS A 345 -21.01 -9.89 -1.79
N GLY A 346 -21.81 -9.90 -2.83
CA GLY A 346 -21.45 -9.34 -4.13
C GLY A 346 -20.21 -9.99 -4.74
N GLY A 347 -19.33 -9.17 -5.29
CA GLY A 347 -18.10 -9.60 -5.97
C GLY A 347 -17.08 -10.33 -5.10
N MET A 348 -17.26 -10.36 -3.77
CA MET A 348 -16.38 -10.98 -2.81
C MET A 348 -16.98 -12.21 -2.12
N GLY A 349 -18.12 -12.70 -2.61
CA GLY A 349 -18.89 -13.78 -1.97
C GLY A 349 -18.22 -15.16 -1.94
N SER A 350 -17.16 -15.37 -2.70
CA SER A 350 -16.43 -16.65 -2.78
C SER A 350 -15.00 -16.55 -2.26
N ALA A 351 -14.49 -17.67 -1.76
CA ALA A 351 -13.10 -17.81 -1.38
C ALA A 351 -12.15 -17.65 -2.57
N TYR A 352 -11.01 -17.03 -2.36
CA TYR A 352 -9.98 -16.73 -3.37
C TYR A 352 -10.44 -15.79 -4.49
N VAL A 353 -11.44 -14.96 -4.21
CA VAL A 353 -11.96 -13.95 -5.12
C VAL A 353 -11.75 -12.57 -4.52
N TYR A 354 -11.37 -11.60 -5.36
CA TYR A 354 -11.17 -10.21 -5.01
C TYR A 354 -10.27 -10.06 -3.77
N GLN A 355 -10.67 -9.33 -2.74
CA GLN A 355 -9.87 -9.12 -1.52
C GLN A 355 -9.93 -10.34 -0.57
N ASN A 356 -10.86 -11.27 -0.73
CA ASN A 356 -10.91 -12.50 0.06
C ASN A 356 -9.99 -13.60 -0.50
N GLY A 357 -8.70 -13.34 -0.56
CA GLY A 357 -7.68 -14.30 -0.99
C GLY A 357 -7.35 -14.28 -2.48
N GLY A 358 -7.77 -13.28 -3.25
CA GLY A 358 -7.26 -13.02 -4.59
C GLY A 358 -5.78 -12.59 -4.56
N ASP A 359 -5.12 -12.67 -5.71
CA ASP A 359 -3.71 -12.29 -5.87
C ASP A 359 -3.61 -10.92 -6.55
N TRP A 360 -3.18 -9.93 -5.79
CA TRP A 360 -3.07 -8.55 -6.23
C TRP A 360 -1.60 -8.15 -6.41
N THR A 361 -1.20 -7.86 -7.64
CA THR A 361 0.14 -7.32 -7.93
C THR A 361 0.43 -6.06 -7.12
N TRP A 362 -0.57 -5.24 -6.89
CA TRP A 362 -0.50 -4.02 -6.09
C TRP A 362 0.21 -4.25 -4.74
N PHE A 363 -0.27 -5.19 -3.93
CA PHE A 363 0.31 -5.44 -2.62
C PHE A 363 1.52 -6.38 -2.67
N GLY A 364 1.51 -7.36 -3.57
CA GLY A 364 2.68 -8.20 -3.81
C GLY A 364 3.91 -7.38 -4.18
N ALA A 365 3.77 -6.45 -5.11
CA ALA A 365 4.87 -5.56 -5.50
C ALA A 365 5.30 -4.60 -4.37
N ARG A 366 4.38 -4.13 -3.50
CA ARG A 366 4.76 -3.38 -2.30
C ARG A 366 5.62 -4.22 -1.35
N MET A 367 5.30 -5.50 -1.18
CA MET A 367 6.14 -6.39 -0.38
C MET A 367 7.53 -6.55 -1.00
N ILE A 368 7.64 -6.73 -2.33
CA ILE A 368 8.92 -6.75 -3.04
C ILE A 368 9.73 -5.47 -2.79
N GLN A 369 9.09 -4.29 -2.86
CA GLN A 369 9.74 -3.02 -2.52
C GLN A 369 10.30 -3.03 -1.09
N GLN A 370 9.55 -3.55 -0.13
CA GLN A 370 9.99 -3.60 1.26
C GLN A 370 11.14 -4.61 1.47
N LEU A 371 11.11 -5.75 0.81
CA LEU A 371 12.22 -6.70 0.84
C LEU A 371 13.51 -6.05 0.29
N ALA A 372 13.43 -5.39 -0.85
CA ALA A 372 14.56 -4.68 -1.45
C ALA A 372 15.08 -3.55 -0.54
N ALA A 373 14.19 -2.72 0.00
CA ALA A 373 14.53 -1.60 0.90
C ALA A 373 15.24 -2.06 2.19
N HIS A 374 14.95 -3.28 2.65
CA HIS A 374 15.57 -3.85 3.85
C HIS A 374 16.77 -4.77 3.55
N GLY A 375 17.29 -4.74 2.30
CA GLY A 375 18.46 -5.50 1.89
C GLY A 375 18.23 -7.03 1.85
N MET A 376 17.03 -7.43 1.47
CA MET A 376 16.63 -8.81 1.13
C MET A 376 16.37 -8.90 -0.38
N VAL A 377 17.38 -8.52 -1.16
CA VAL A 377 17.23 -8.33 -2.61
C VAL A 377 17.11 -9.65 -3.35
N ALA A 378 17.75 -10.71 -2.84
CA ALA A 378 17.64 -12.03 -3.43
C ALA A 378 16.19 -12.54 -3.33
N GLU A 379 15.59 -12.44 -2.15
CA GLU A 379 14.19 -12.78 -1.91
C GLU A 379 13.27 -11.91 -2.80
N ALA A 380 13.50 -10.59 -2.83
CA ALA A 380 12.73 -9.68 -3.66
C ALA A 380 12.77 -10.05 -5.16
N TYR A 381 13.95 -10.41 -5.67
CA TYR A 381 14.13 -10.80 -7.07
C TYR A 381 13.51 -12.15 -7.42
N ASP A 382 13.62 -13.13 -6.53
CA ASP A 382 13.00 -14.44 -6.74
C ASP A 382 11.46 -14.34 -6.68
N GLU A 383 10.92 -13.55 -5.74
CA GLU A 383 9.49 -13.42 -5.51
C GLU A 383 8.77 -12.49 -6.50
N VAL A 384 9.47 -11.58 -7.16
CA VAL A 384 8.87 -10.74 -8.23
C VAL A 384 8.61 -11.55 -9.51
N GLY A 385 9.33 -12.65 -9.71
CA GLY A 385 9.29 -13.47 -10.93
C GLY A 385 7.87 -13.85 -11.40
N PRO A 386 7.02 -14.47 -10.57
CA PRO A 386 5.66 -14.82 -10.97
C PRO A 386 4.80 -13.63 -11.43
N MET A 387 5.02 -12.44 -10.87
CA MET A 387 4.31 -11.21 -11.29
C MET A 387 4.81 -10.69 -12.64
N LEU A 388 6.11 -10.79 -12.91
CA LEU A 388 6.68 -10.44 -14.24
C LEU A 388 6.12 -11.39 -15.32
N ASP A 389 6.18 -12.69 -15.06
CA ASP A 389 5.75 -13.72 -16.01
C ASP A 389 4.27 -13.57 -16.37
N ARG A 390 3.39 -13.29 -15.38
CA ARG A 390 1.96 -13.12 -15.65
C ARG A 390 1.62 -11.85 -16.43
N VAL A 391 2.34 -10.75 -16.21
CA VAL A 391 2.16 -9.51 -16.97
C VAL A 391 2.53 -9.72 -18.43
N ILE A 392 3.62 -10.43 -18.70
CA ILE A 392 4.07 -10.76 -20.07
C ILE A 392 3.06 -11.73 -20.73
N ALA A 393 2.68 -12.79 -20.03
CA ALA A 393 1.74 -13.79 -20.55
C ALA A 393 0.37 -13.21 -20.89
N ASN A 394 -0.16 -12.33 -20.03
CA ASN A 394 -1.46 -11.70 -20.22
C ASN A 394 -1.39 -10.38 -21.03
N LYS A 395 -0.19 -9.96 -21.45
CA LYS A 395 0.07 -8.73 -22.22
C LYS A 395 -0.50 -7.48 -21.55
N GLY A 396 -0.50 -7.41 -20.21
CA GLY A 396 -1.04 -6.29 -19.50
C GLY A 396 -1.15 -6.48 -17.98
N PHE A 397 -1.60 -5.42 -17.33
CA PHE A 397 -1.86 -5.37 -15.90
C PHE A 397 -3.34 -5.50 -15.63
N TYR A 398 -3.68 -6.34 -14.66
CA TYR A 398 -5.04 -6.52 -14.19
C TYR A 398 -5.13 -6.17 -12.71
N GLU A 399 -6.34 -5.91 -12.27
CA GLU A 399 -6.64 -5.52 -10.89
C GLU A 399 -6.22 -6.62 -9.93
N TRP A 400 -6.70 -7.83 -10.17
CA TRP A 400 -6.33 -9.03 -9.41
C TRP A 400 -6.31 -10.28 -10.27
N TYR A 401 -5.85 -11.39 -9.69
CA TYR A 401 -5.76 -12.69 -10.35
C TYR A 401 -6.35 -13.78 -9.44
N GLY A 402 -7.10 -14.69 -10.02
CA GLY A 402 -7.56 -15.90 -9.39
C GLY A 402 -6.53 -17.05 -9.46
N LYS A 403 -6.91 -18.22 -8.96
CA LYS A 403 -6.11 -19.45 -9.07
C LYS A 403 -5.74 -19.71 -10.53
N GLY A 404 -4.51 -20.20 -10.75
CA GLY A 404 -4.00 -20.44 -12.10
C GLY A 404 -3.64 -19.18 -12.89
N ASN A 405 -3.45 -18.03 -12.22
CA ASN A 405 -3.13 -16.74 -12.85
C ASN A 405 -4.24 -16.22 -13.78
N VAL A 406 -5.49 -16.56 -13.50
CA VAL A 406 -6.64 -16.06 -14.27
C VAL A 406 -6.83 -14.57 -13.99
N PRO A 407 -6.65 -13.67 -14.97
CA PRO A 407 -6.80 -12.24 -14.79
C PRO A 407 -8.28 -11.88 -14.55
N SER A 408 -8.51 -10.94 -13.63
CA SER A 408 -9.84 -10.51 -13.20
C SER A 408 -9.86 -9.03 -12.85
N GLY A 409 -11.06 -8.46 -12.73
CA GLY A 409 -11.25 -7.04 -12.50
C GLY A 409 -10.88 -6.18 -13.69
N SER A 410 -10.50 -4.93 -13.45
CA SER A 410 -10.11 -3.99 -14.49
C SER A 410 -8.79 -4.36 -15.15
N GLY A 411 -8.75 -4.33 -16.48
CA GLY A 411 -7.50 -4.33 -17.24
C GLY A 411 -6.81 -2.96 -17.21
N HIS A 412 -5.59 -2.87 -17.72
CA HIS A 412 -4.75 -1.67 -17.69
C HIS A 412 -4.69 -1.03 -16.29
N PHE A 413 -4.67 -1.87 -15.26
CA PHE A 413 -4.79 -1.44 -13.86
C PHE A 413 -3.51 -0.75 -13.39
N LYS A 414 -3.61 0.55 -13.15
CA LYS A 414 -2.46 1.42 -12.87
C LYS A 414 -1.86 1.18 -11.50
N GLY A 415 -2.68 0.76 -10.53
CA GLY A 415 -2.19 0.38 -9.21
C GLY A 415 -1.18 -0.77 -9.24
N SER A 416 -1.49 -1.81 -10.01
CA SER A 416 -0.57 -2.93 -10.25
C SER A 416 0.66 -2.52 -11.07
N ALA A 417 0.47 -1.66 -12.09
CA ALA A 417 1.55 -1.19 -12.94
C ALA A 417 2.56 -0.32 -12.16
N GLY A 418 2.07 0.66 -11.40
CA GLY A 418 2.93 1.60 -10.66
C GLY A 418 3.73 0.96 -9.55
N THR A 419 3.10 0.09 -8.76
CA THR A 419 3.80 -0.60 -7.68
C THR A 419 4.86 -1.57 -8.21
N LEU A 420 4.59 -2.27 -9.31
CA LEU A 420 5.55 -3.19 -9.91
C LEU A 420 6.70 -2.45 -10.60
N ALA A 421 6.41 -1.33 -11.30
CA ALA A 421 7.46 -0.48 -11.88
C ALA A 421 8.42 0.05 -10.80
N LYS A 422 7.91 0.49 -9.66
CA LYS A 422 8.74 0.92 -8.52
C LYS A 422 9.59 -0.22 -7.96
N ALA A 423 9.04 -1.42 -7.81
CA ALA A 423 9.79 -2.60 -7.38
C ALA A 423 10.93 -2.92 -8.36
N ILE A 424 10.65 -2.89 -9.66
CA ILE A 424 11.65 -3.09 -10.72
C ILE A 424 12.75 -2.03 -10.64
N ALA A 425 12.39 -0.75 -10.49
CA ALA A 425 13.35 0.34 -10.37
C ALA A 425 14.29 0.15 -9.18
N MET A 426 13.77 -0.26 -8.02
CA MET A 426 14.57 -0.54 -6.82
C MET A 426 15.56 -1.72 -7.04
N LEU A 427 15.11 -2.80 -7.68
CA LEU A 427 15.98 -3.93 -8.03
C LEU A 427 17.08 -3.51 -8.99
N ARG A 428 16.76 -2.74 -10.04
CA ARG A 428 17.72 -2.20 -11.01
C ARG A 428 18.72 -1.24 -10.37
N GLU A 429 18.27 -0.35 -9.51
CA GLU A 429 19.15 0.57 -8.78
C GLU A 429 20.15 -0.20 -7.92
N TRP A 430 19.69 -1.19 -7.18
CA TRP A 430 20.56 -2.03 -6.37
C TRP A 430 21.59 -2.76 -7.24
N ALA A 431 21.17 -3.40 -8.33
CA ALA A 431 22.07 -4.12 -9.23
C ALA A 431 23.13 -3.22 -9.88
N ASN A 432 22.72 -2.04 -10.36
CA ASN A 432 23.63 -1.05 -10.94
C ASN A 432 24.69 -0.55 -9.95
N ASN A 433 24.34 -0.43 -8.67
CA ASN A 433 25.26 0.00 -7.62
C ASN A 433 26.27 -1.11 -7.25
N HIS A 434 25.96 -2.37 -7.51
CA HIS A 434 26.86 -3.50 -7.27
C HIS A 434 27.69 -3.86 -8.50
N SER A 435 27.17 -3.71 -9.72
CA SER A 435 27.92 -3.93 -10.96
C SER A 435 29.03 -2.89 -11.22
N LYS A 436 28.92 -1.67 -10.70
CA LYS A 436 29.90 -0.57 -10.90
C LYS A 436 31.12 -0.65 -9.99
N LYS A 437 31.21 -1.62 -9.11
CA LYS A 437 32.36 -1.79 -8.20
C LYS A 437 33.47 -2.66 -8.78
N GLN A 438 33.38 -3.05 -10.06
CA GLN A 438 34.43 -3.64 -10.87
C GLN A 438 35.07 -2.57 -11.74
#